data_bc7e79b434e33297b0a0a71f9d89c566
#
_entry.id   bc7e79b434e33297b0a0a71f9d89c566
#
_cell.length_a   1.000
_cell.length_b   1.000
_cell.length_c   1.000
_cell.angle_alpha   90.00
_cell.angle_beta   90.00
_cell.angle_gamma   90.00
#
_symmetry.space_group_name_H-M   'P 1'
#
loop_
_entity.id
_entity.type
_entity.pdbx_description
1 polymer ?
#
loop_
_entity_poly.entity_id
_entity_poly.type
_entity_poly.pdbx_seq_one_letter_code
_entity_poly.pdbx_strand_id
1 'polypeptide(L)'
;MAQKTSINIKPCNVGNSGPHNRRTAEYLANIRKEKLYIRTDLMARNEAWVAPEIGDTSLTDYYNQIATMVKEKTGRAMQTKDREKVNKKTGKVTIVRGSTPIKEGVVVIEEDTKMEQLQRFCEVCKQRWGITALQVFIHRDEGHYGIPRDNDTWKPNLHAHIVWDWMNHETGKSCKLGKEDMSEMQTLLAECLEMQRGTSKTETCKEHLEREDFIIAKQKQE
;
A
#
# COMPACT_ATOMS: atom_id res chain seq x y z
N MET A 1 16.47 -18.43 -8.97
CA MET A 1 16.31 -17.10 -9.61
C MET A 1 15.99 -16.14 -8.48
N ALA A 2 16.62 -14.97 -8.40
CA ALA A 2 16.30 -13.96 -7.41
C ALA A 2 14.84 -13.51 -7.58
N GLN A 3 14.12 -13.37 -6.46
CA GLN A 3 12.73 -12.97 -6.47
C GLN A 3 12.61 -11.50 -6.89
N LYS A 4 11.57 -11.17 -7.65
CA LYS A 4 11.32 -9.80 -8.10
C LYS A 4 10.48 -9.05 -7.08
N THR A 5 10.88 -7.81 -6.76
CA THR A 5 10.08 -6.91 -5.94
C THR A 5 9.25 -5.94 -6.78
N SER A 6 8.16 -5.49 -6.23
CA SER A 6 7.32 -4.43 -6.76
C SER A 6 6.47 -3.81 -5.64
N ILE A 7 6.04 -2.57 -5.83
CA ILE A 7 5.06 -1.91 -4.95
C ILE A 7 3.81 -1.55 -5.72
N ASN A 8 2.65 -1.85 -5.15
CA ASN A 8 1.34 -1.42 -5.66
C ASN A 8 0.71 -0.46 -4.65
N ILE A 9 0.49 0.79 -5.06
CA ILE A 9 0.00 1.86 -4.18
C ILE A 9 -1.44 2.19 -4.52
N LYS A 10 -2.31 2.19 -3.50
CA LYS A 10 -3.73 2.51 -3.59
C LYS A 10 -4.13 3.50 -2.48
N PRO A 11 -5.29 4.19 -2.59
CA PRO A 11 -5.88 4.88 -1.45
C PRO A 11 -6.01 3.94 -0.24
N CYS A 12 -5.56 4.40 0.93
CA CYS A 12 -5.66 3.62 2.16
C CYS A 12 -7.11 3.58 2.65
N ASN A 13 -7.58 2.41 3.05
CA ASN A 13 -8.80 2.28 3.82
C ASN A 13 -8.48 2.48 5.31
N VAL A 14 -8.51 3.74 5.75
CA VAL A 14 -8.07 4.14 7.10
C VAL A 14 -8.80 3.42 8.24
N GLY A 15 -10.02 2.92 8.00
CA GLY A 15 -10.77 2.16 9.00
C GLY A 15 -10.35 0.69 9.11
N ASN A 16 -9.87 0.09 8.01
CA ASN A 16 -9.58 -1.36 7.95
C ASN A 16 -8.09 -1.70 7.89
N SER A 17 -7.26 -0.83 7.32
CA SER A 17 -5.81 -1.12 7.17
C SER A 17 -5.12 -1.32 8.52
N GLY A 18 -5.42 -0.50 9.53
CA GLY A 18 -4.84 -0.64 10.86
C GLY A 18 -5.10 -2.00 11.51
N PRO A 19 -6.37 -2.44 11.63
CA PRO A 19 -6.72 -3.77 12.14
C PRO A 19 -6.09 -4.93 11.36
N HIS A 20 -6.09 -4.85 10.02
CA HIS A 20 -5.45 -5.84 9.16
C HIS A 20 -3.94 -5.92 9.40
N ASN A 21 -3.27 -4.79 9.33
CA ASN A 21 -1.81 -4.73 9.41
C ASN A 21 -1.29 -5.13 10.79
N ARG A 22 -2.04 -4.81 11.86
CA ARG A 22 -1.70 -5.14 13.24
C ARG A 22 -2.19 -6.52 13.68
N ARG A 23 -2.93 -7.26 12.84
CA ARG A 23 -3.52 -8.56 13.19
C ARG A 23 -4.32 -8.48 14.49
N THR A 24 -5.19 -7.47 14.63
CA THR A 24 -5.97 -7.34 15.87
C THR A 24 -6.85 -8.57 16.10
N ALA A 25 -7.12 -8.91 17.36
CA ALA A 25 -7.95 -10.05 17.71
C ALA A 25 -9.34 -9.98 17.07
N GLU A 26 -9.92 -8.78 17.01
CA GLU A 26 -11.21 -8.54 16.37
C GLU A 26 -11.14 -8.81 14.85
N TYR A 27 -10.09 -8.33 14.18
CA TYR A 27 -9.88 -8.59 12.75
C TYR A 27 -9.78 -10.10 12.49
N LEU A 28 -8.96 -10.81 13.27
CA LEU A 28 -8.75 -12.25 13.12
C LEU A 28 -10.04 -13.05 13.37
N ALA A 29 -10.84 -12.64 14.35
CA ALA A 29 -12.12 -13.29 14.66
C ALA A 29 -13.17 -13.15 13.54
N ASN A 30 -13.08 -12.06 12.75
CA ASN A 30 -14.00 -11.76 11.65
C ASN A 30 -13.55 -12.30 10.29
N ILE A 31 -12.35 -12.90 10.19
CA ILE A 31 -11.91 -13.53 8.94
C ILE A 31 -12.75 -14.79 8.69
N ARG A 32 -13.35 -14.87 7.50
CA ARG A 32 -14.09 -16.07 7.10
C ARG A 32 -13.15 -17.27 7.05
N LYS A 33 -13.56 -18.40 7.65
CA LYS A 33 -12.75 -19.62 7.74
C LYS A 33 -12.29 -20.15 6.37
N GLU A 34 -13.11 -19.97 5.33
CA GLU A 34 -12.78 -20.37 3.96
C GLU A 34 -11.67 -19.49 3.34
N LYS A 35 -11.40 -18.35 3.94
CA LYS A 35 -10.35 -17.41 3.52
C LYS A 35 -9.16 -17.37 4.50
N LEU A 36 -8.96 -18.43 5.30
CA LEU A 36 -7.84 -18.54 6.24
C LEU A 36 -6.52 -18.69 5.47
N TYR A 37 -5.99 -17.56 5.05
CA TYR A 37 -4.66 -17.40 4.47
C TYR A 37 -3.64 -16.87 5.48
N ILE A 38 -4.05 -16.66 6.74
CA ILE A 38 -3.19 -16.20 7.84
C ILE A 38 -2.91 -17.39 8.76
N ARG A 39 -1.65 -17.67 8.97
CA ARG A 39 -1.16 -18.64 9.94
C ARG A 39 -0.82 -17.94 11.24
N THR A 40 -1.70 -18.08 12.23
CA THR A 40 -1.53 -17.42 13.54
C THR A 40 -0.28 -17.88 14.30
N ASP A 41 0.20 -19.08 14.04
CA ASP A 41 1.46 -19.62 14.58
C ASP A 41 2.71 -18.93 14.00
N LEU A 42 2.59 -18.26 12.84
CA LEU A 42 3.68 -17.52 12.22
C LEU A 42 3.64 -16.01 12.52
N MET A 43 2.59 -15.51 13.19
CA MET A 43 2.42 -14.07 13.47
C MET A 43 3.60 -13.46 14.25
N ALA A 44 4.27 -14.24 15.09
CA ALA A 44 5.46 -13.80 15.82
C ALA A 44 6.64 -13.41 14.91
N ARG A 45 6.59 -13.76 13.63
CA ARG A 45 7.60 -13.41 12.62
C ARG A 45 7.31 -12.09 11.90
N ASN A 46 6.12 -11.53 12.12
CA ASN A 46 5.75 -10.23 11.58
C ASN A 46 6.50 -9.13 12.31
N GLU A 47 6.79 -8.05 11.60
CA GLU A 47 7.45 -6.89 12.15
C GLU A 47 6.61 -5.64 11.89
N ALA A 48 6.72 -4.66 12.76
CA ALA A 48 6.02 -3.40 12.65
C ALA A 48 6.94 -2.23 13.01
N TRP A 49 6.83 -1.17 12.23
CA TRP A 49 7.40 0.12 12.55
C TRP A 49 6.33 1.20 12.39
N VAL A 50 6.27 2.12 13.34
CA VAL A 50 5.37 3.27 13.33
C VAL A 50 6.22 4.53 13.50
N ALA A 51 5.97 5.51 12.64
CA ALA A 51 6.67 6.79 12.72
C ALA A 51 6.41 7.46 14.08
N PRO A 52 7.44 7.99 14.75
CA PRO A 52 7.28 8.63 16.07
C PRO A 52 6.22 9.75 16.07
N GLU A 53 6.08 10.46 14.95
CA GLU A 53 5.16 11.58 14.79
C GLU A 53 3.68 11.15 14.83
N ILE A 54 3.37 9.91 14.44
CA ILE A 54 2.01 9.39 14.51
C ILE A 54 1.75 8.69 15.85
N GLY A 55 2.78 8.03 16.44
CA GLY A 55 2.66 7.32 17.71
C GLY A 55 1.45 6.39 17.76
N ASP A 56 0.62 6.55 18.79
CA ASP A 56 -0.62 5.77 18.99
C ASP A 56 -1.85 6.33 18.26
N THR A 57 -1.70 7.43 17.49
CA THR A 57 -2.79 8.04 16.73
C THR A 57 -3.34 7.05 15.70
N SER A 58 -4.66 6.87 15.67
CA SER A 58 -5.28 6.03 14.65
C SER A 58 -5.17 6.68 13.27
N LEU A 59 -5.17 5.86 12.21
CA LEU A 59 -5.16 6.40 10.83
C LEU A 59 -6.39 7.26 10.53
N THR A 60 -7.52 6.97 11.17
CA THR A 60 -8.74 7.78 11.06
C THR A 60 -8.55 9.16 11.70
N ASP A 61 -7.97 9.22 12.90
CA ASP A 61 -7.70 10.49 13.58
C ASP A 61 -6.63 11.29 12.84
N TYR A 62 -5.59 10.63 12.35
CA TYR A 62 -4.58 11.27 11.52
C TYR A 62 -5.17 11.84 10.22
N TYR A 63 -6.10 11.11 9.58
CA TYR A 63 -6.84 11.62 8.43
C TYR A 63 -7.63 12.88 8.76
N ASN A 64 -8.28 12.93 9.93
CA ASN A 64 -9.01 14.11 10.41
C ASN A 64 -8.07 15.29 10.68
N GLN A 65 -6.87 15.04 11.21
CA GLN A 65 -5.83 16.06 11.37
C GLN A 65 -5.39 16.63 10.02
N ILE A 66 -5.17 15.78 9.01
CA ILE A 66 -4.88 16.22 7.63
C ILE A 66 -6.02 17.09 7.09
N ALA A 67 -7.27 16.69 7.27
CA ALA A 67 -8.42 17.47 6.79
C ALA A 67 -8.48 18.87 7.43
N THR A 68 -8.17 18.97 8.72
CA THR A 68 -8.07 20.24 9.47
C THR A 68 -6.92 21.07 8.91
N MET A 69 -5.73 20.51 8.78
CA MET A 69 -4.55 21.18 8.24
C MET A 69 -4.81 21.71 6.82
N VAL A 70 -5.45 20.92 5.94
CA VAL A 70 -5.81 21.36 4.58
C VAL A 70 -6.74 22.58 4.63
N LYS A 71 -7.74 22.59 5.51
CA LYS A 71 -8.65 23.72 5.67
C LYS A 71 -7.90 24.98 6.14
N GLU A 72 -7.01 24.85 7.11
CA GLU A 72 -6.20 25.96 7.62
C GLU A 72 -5.25 26.53 6.55
N LYS A 73 -4.53 25.66 5.83
CA LYS A 73 -3.55 26.10 4.83
C LYS A 73 -4.18 26.63 3.54
N THR A 74 -5.33 26.10 3.12
CA THR A 74 -5.94 26.44 1.83
C THR A 74 -7.18 27.31 1.92
N GLY A 75 -7.72 27.54 3.14
CA GLY A 75 -8.99 28.21 3.38
C GLY A 75 -10.22 27.44 2.91
N ARG A 76 -10.06 26.17 2.50
CA ARG A 76 -11.15 25.33 1.94
C ARG A 76 -11.11 23.94 2.54
N ALA A 77 -12.30 23.37 2.76
CA ALA A 77 -12.41 21.98 3.17
C ALA A 77 -11.79 21.05 2.11
N MET A 78 -11.16 19.97 2.56
CA MET A 78 -10.62 18.93 1.69
C MET A 78 -11.76 18.27 0.91
N GLN A 79 -11.63 18.21 -0.42
CA GLN A 79 -12.60 17.53 -1.27
C GLN A 79 -12.42 16.02 -1.14
N THR A 80 -13.37 15.33 -0.52
CA THR A 80 -13.28 13.88 -0.25
C THR A 80 -14.06 13.02 -1.27
N LYS A 81 -14.95 13.64 -2.08
CA LYS A 81 -15.76 12.96 -3.08
C LYS A 81 -15.37 13.38 -4.48
N ASP A 82 -15.51 12.47 -5.42
CA ASP A 82 -15.41 12.80 -6.85
C ASP A 82 -16.49 13.81 -7.23
N ARG A 83 -16.16 14.71 -8.16
CA ARG A 83 -17.14 15.67 -8.71
C ARG A 83 -16.97 15.83 -10.20
N GLU A 84 -18.05 16.05 -10.90
CA GLU A 84 -18.01 16.43 -12.29
C GLU A 84 -17.65 17.92 -12.46
N LYS A 85 -16.81 18.19 -13.43
CA LYS A 85 -16.48 19.54 -13.88
C LYS A 85 -16.82 19.66 -15.35
N VAL A 86 -17.76 20.51 -15.68
CA VAL A 86 -18.14 20.81 -17.07
C VAL A 86 -17.33 22.01 -17.56
N ASN A 87 -16.64 21.86 -18.67
CA ASN A 87 -16.00 22.99 -19.34
C ASN A 87 -17.10 23.83 -20.03
N LYS A 88 -17.32 25.04 -19.56
CA LYS A 88 -18.37 25.93 -20.06
C LYS A 88 -18.25 26.29 -21.54
N LYS A 89 -17.03 26.24 -22.13
CA LYS A 89 -16.79 26.57 -23.54
C LYS A 89 -16.97 25.37 -24.47
N THR A 90 -16.58 24.16 -24.03
CA THR A 90 -16.56 22.98 -24.89
C THR A 90 -17.64 21.94 -24.53
N GLY A 91 -18.37 22.14 -23.43
CA GLY A 91 -19.31 21.14 -22.90
C GLY A 91 -18.64 19.86 -22.35
N LYS A 92 -17.31 19.74 -22.43
CA LYS A 92 -16.59 18.53 -22.00
C LYS A 92 -16.73 18.32 -20.49
N VAL A 93 -17.23 17.15 -20.11
CA VAL A 93 -17.29 16.72 -18.72
C VAL A 93 -15.98 16.03 -18.34
N THR A 94 -15.42 16.42 -17.20
CA THR A 94 -14.24 15.78 -16.60
C THR A 94 -14.53 15.45 -15.15
N ILE A 95 -14.09 14.29 -14.67
CA ILE A 95 -14.21 13.90 -13.25
C ILE A 95 -12.98 14.43 -12.50
N VAL A 96 -13.21 15.28 -11.53
CA VAL A 96 -12.19 15.68 -10.56
C VAL A 96 -12.28 14.74 -9.37
N ARG A 97 -11.25 13.93 -9.19
CA ARG A 97 -11.20 12.93 -8.12
C ARG A 97 -11.13 13.56 -6.74
N GLY A 98 -11.74 12.90 -5.79
CA GLY A 98 -11.58 13.22 -4.38
C GLY A 98 -10.14 13.06 -3.92
N SER A 99 -9.77 13.77 -2.86
CA SER A 99 -8.46 13.66 -2.24
C SER A 99 -8.29 12.30 -1.55
N THR A 100 -7.14 11.69 -1.75
CA THR A 100 -6.72 10.46 -1.07
C THR A 100 -5.40 10.74 -0.34
N PRO A 101 -5.44 11.48 0.79
CA PRO A 101 -4.25 11.98 1.47
C PRO A 101 -3.40 10.86 2.05
N ILE A 102 -4.02 9.76 2.49
CA ILE A 102 -3.32 8.58 2.99
C ILE A 102 -3.41 7.49 1.92
N LYS A 103 -2.28 6.92 1.60
CA LYS A 103 -2.17 5.79 0.67
C LYS A 103 -1.47 4.61 1.31
N GLU A 104 -1.76 3.43 0.80
CA GLU A 104 -1.13 2.20 1.23
C GLU A 104 -0.46 1.53 0.04
N GLY A 105 0.81 1.14 0.23
CA GLY A 105 1.58 0.38 -0.73
C GLY A 105 1.79 -1.04 -0.25
N VAL A 106 1.49 -2.03 -1.10
CA VAL A 106 1.84 -3.42 -0.85
C VAL A 106 3.10 -3.74 -1.62
N VAL A 107 4.14 -4.17 -0.90
CA VAL A 107 5.49 -4.46 -1.40
C VAL A 107 5.73 -5.96 -1.37
N VAL A 108 6.20 -6.54 -2.47
CA VAL A 108 6.68 -7.93 -2.50
C VAL A 108 8.09 -7.96 -1.89
N ILE A 109 8.30 -8.84 -0.93
CA ILE A 109 9.58 -8.97 -0.20
C ILE A 109 10.08 -10.42 -0.22
N GLU A 110 11.33 -10.63 0.19
CA GLU A 110 11.92 -11.94 0.48
C GLU A 110 11.89 -12.24 1.99
N GLU A 111 12.21 -13.48 2.33
CA GLU A 111 12.19 -13.98 3.70
C GLU A 111 13.13 -13.21 4.63
N ASP A 112 14.30 -12.83 4.10
CA ASP A 112 15.37 -12.14 4.79
C ASP A 112 15.31 -10.60 4.66
N THR A 113 14.27 -10.06 4.01
CA THR A 113 14.05 -8.61 3.93
C THR A 113 13.94 -8.02 5.34
N LYS A 114 14.71 -6.97 5.60
CA LYS A 114 14.79 -6.30 6.90
C LYS A 114 13.97 -5.02 6.93
N MET A 115 13.48 -4.67 8.13
CA MET A 115 12.76 -3.42 8.35
C MET A 115 13.58 -2.18 7.94
N GLU A 116 14.89 -2.19 8.21
CA GLU A 116 15.80 -1.08 7.88
C GLU A 116 15.89 -0.81 6.37
N GLN A 117 15.76 -1.83 5.52
CA GLN A 117 15.74 -1.67 4.07
C GLN A 117 14.47 -0.93 3.62
N LEU A 118 13.31 -1.28 4.21
CA LEU A 118 12.04 -0.60 3.95
C LEU A 118 12.05 0.84 4.48
N GLN A 119 12.62 1.07 5.66
CA GLN A 119 12.77 2.41 6.22
C GLN A 119 13.69 3.28 5.34
N ARG A 120 14.80 2.73 4.83
CA ARG A 120 15.66 3.41 3.86
C ARG A 120 14.89 3.80 2.60
N PHE A 121 14.08 2.89 2.07
CA PHE A 121 13.21 3.21 0.93
C PHE A 121 12.22 4.33 1.26
N CYS A 122 11.61 4.30 2.45
CA CYS A 122 10.71 5.36 2.91
C CYS A 122 11.40 6.72 2.98
N GLU A 123 12.62 6.76 3.49
CA GLU A 123 13.39 8.00 3.57
C GLU A 123 13.78 8.54 2.18
N VAL A 124 14.17 7.69 1.25
CA VAL A 124 14.42 8.07 -0.15
C VAL A 124 13.16 8.66 -0.78
N CYS A 125 11.99 8.05 -0.58
CA CYS A 125 10.71 8.56 -1.08
C CYS A 125 10.37 9.93 -0.48
N LYS A 126 10.65 10.15 0.82
CA LYS A 126 10.44 11.43 1.49
C LYS A 126 11.33 12.52 0.89
N GLN A 127 12.61 12.22 0.70
CA GLN A 127 13.57 13.17 0.12
C GLN A 127 13.24 13.50 -1.35
N ARG A 128 12.80 12.51 -2.10
CA ARG A 128 12.57 12.65 -3.55
C ARG A 128 11.24 13.31 -3.88
N TRP A 129 10.15 12.95 -3.19
CA TRP A 129 8.79 13.36 -3.51
C TRP A 129 8.01 14.02 -2.38
N GLY A 130 8.60 14.12 -1.19
CA GLY A 130 7.96 14.74 -0.02
C GLY A 130 6.84 13.89 0.59
N ILE A 131 6.70 12.62 0.20
CA ILE A 131 5.74 11.69 0.81
C ILE A 131 6.35 11.06 2.05
N THR A 132 5.59 11.00 3.14
CA THR A 132 6.11 10.53 4.44
C THR A 132 5.48 9.20 4.82
N ALA A 133 6.30 8.19 5.14
CA ALA A 133 5.80 6.93 5.65
C ALA A 133 5.32 7.11 7.10
N LEU A 134 4.13 6.62 7.39
CA LEU A 134 3.50 6.66 8.71
C LEU A 134 3.69 5.33 9.44
N GLN A 135 3.59 4.22 8.73
CA GLN A 135 3.65 2.88 9.28
C GLN A 135 4.22 1.91 8.23
N VAL A 136 5.00 0.94 8.69
CA VAL A 136 5.49 -0.18 7.88
C VAL A 136 5.21 -1.48 8.64
N PHE A 137 4.63 -2.45 7.95
CA PHE A 137 4.35 -3.79 8.50
C PHE A 137 4.90 -4.84 7.56
N ILE A 138 5.68 -5.76 8.07
CA ILE A 138 6.16 -6.94 7.35
C ILE A 138 5.30 -8.13 7.75
N HIS A 139 4.68 -8.78 6.76
CA HIS A 139 3.86 -9.96 6.96
C HIS A 139 4.55 -11.21 6.40
N ARG A 140 4.84 -12.16 7.30
CA ARG A 140 5.39 -13.49 7.00
C ARG A 140 4.42 -14.61 7.36
N ASP A 141 3.21 -14.25 7.75
CA ASP A 141 2.15 -15.13 8.24
C ASP A 141 1.07 -15.43 7.19
N GLU A 142 1.08 -14.75 6.05
CA GLU A 142 0.13 -14.96 4.96
C GLU A 142 0.65 -15.94 3.91
N GLY A 143 -0.28 -16.66 3.28
CA GLY A 143 0.03 -17.57 2.20
C GLY A 143 -1.17 -18.43 1.80
N HIS A 144 -0.92 -19.54 1.15
CA HIS A 144 -1.92 -20.52 0.75
C HIS A 144 -1.30 -21.90 0.67
N TYR A 145 -2.14 -22.92 0.73
CA TYR A 145 -1.75 -24.30 0.43
C TYR A 145 -1.86 -24.54 -1.08
N GLY A 146 -1.04 -25.44 -1.60
CA GLY A 146 -1.13 -25.85 -3.02
C GLY A 146 -2.48 -26.44 -3.38
N ILE A 147 -2.82 -26.42 -4.66
CA ILE A 147 -3.99 -27.10 -5.22
C ILE A 147 -3.46 -28.20 -6.16
N PRO A 148 -3.90 -29.48 -6.04
CA PRO A 148 -4.83 -29.99 -5.02
C PRO A 148 -4.24 -29.97 -3.61
N ARG A 149 -5.09 -29.94 -2.59
CA ARG A 149 -4.70 -29.91 -1.15
C ARG A 149 -3.84 -31.10 -0.69
N ASP A 150 -3.68 -32.08 -1.54
CA ASP A 150 -2.84 -33.27 -1.32
C ASP A 150 -1.35 -32.92 -1.14
N ASN A 151 -0.92 -31.74 -1.56
CA ASN A 151 0.36 -31.17 -1.18
C ASN A 151 0.14 -30.19 -0.02
N ASP A 152 0.15 -30.67 1.20
CA ASP A 152 0.11 -29.85 2.44
C ASP A 152 1.26 -28.84 2.55
N THR A 153 1.81 -28.42 1.42
CA THR A 153 2.92 -27.49 1.34
C THR A 153 2.41 -26.06 1.40
N TRP A 154 2.70 -25.40 2.49
CA TRP A 154 2.46 -23.97 2.65
C TRP A 154 3.31 -23.16 1.68
N LYS A 155 2.66 -22.31 0.90
CA LYS A 155 3.30 -21.35 0.00
C LYS A 155 3.14 -19.96 0.60
N PRO A 156 4.18 -19.37 1.20
CA PRO A 156 4.10 -18.06 1.81
C PRO A 156 3.88 -16.97 0.76
N ASN A 157 3.12 -15.95 1.13
CA ASN A 157 2.94 -14.71 0.39
C ASN A 157 3.62 -13.59 1.18
N LEU A 158 4.93 -13.50 1.04
CA LEU A 158 5.77 -12.54 1.78
C LEU A 158 5.56 -11.13 1.22
N HIS A 159 5.09 -10.23 2.06
CA HIS A 159 4.85 -8.85 1.64
C HIS A 159 4.97 -7.88 2.82
N ALA A 160 5.14 -6.61 2.47
CA ALA A 160 5.08 -5.54 3.44
C ALA A 160 4.00 -4.52 3.04
N HIS A 161 3.37 -3.93 4.04
CA HIS A 161 2.48 -2.78 3.90
C HIS A 161 3.20 -1.52 4.33
N ILE A 162 3.16 -0.48 3.49
CA ILE A 162 3.66 0.84 3.83
C ILE A 162 2.49 1.81 3.71
N VAL A 163 2.15 2.45 4.83
CA VAL A 163 1.12 3.49 4.88
C VAL A 163 1.81 4.85 4.78
N TRP A 164 1.37 5.67 3.83
CA TRP A 164 1.98 6.93 3.48
C TRP A 164 1.05 8.11 3.72
N ASP A 165 1.59 9.21 4.25
CA ASP A 165 1.02 10.54 4.07
C ASP A 165 1.51 11.11 2.72
N TRP A 166 0.54 11.47 1.89
CA TRP A 166 0.77 11.97 0.52
C TRP A 166 0.57 13.47 0.41
N MET A 167 0.63 14.18 1.56
CA MET A 167 0.37 15.61 1.63
C MET A 167 1.64 16.42 1.90
N ASN A 168 1.72 17.57 1.27
CA ASN A 168 2.67 18.60 1.65
C ASN A 168 2.01 19.47 2.75
N HIS A 169 2.51 19.35 3.96
CA HIS A 169 1.96 20.02 5.15
C HIS A 169 2.20 21.53 5.19
N GLU A 170 3.14 22.05 4.40
CA GLU A 170 3.37 23.50 4.30
C GLU A 170 2.28 24.17 3.46
N THR A 171 1.87 23.51 2.38
CA THR A 171 0.94 24.06 1.39
C THR A 171 -0.49 23.53 1.52
N GLY A 172 -0.71 22.44 2.25
CA GLY A 172 -1.99 21.74 2.34
C GLY A 172 -2.41 21.05 1.03
N LYS A 173 -1.45 20.79 0.10
CA LYS A 173 -1.73 20.17 -1.20
C LYS A 173 -1.15 18.77 -1.26
N SER A 174 -1.78 17.90 -2.06
CA SER A 174 -1.25 16.56 -2.32
C SER A 174 0.04 16.62 -3.11
N CYS A 175 1.02 15.80 -2.73
CA CYS A 175 2.20 15.52 -3.53
C CYS A 175 1.75 14.84 -4.84
N LYS A 176 2.26 15.32 -5.98
CA LYS A 176 1.88 14.83 -7.31
C LYS A 176 3.02 14.00 -7.87
N LEU A 177 2.78 12.72 -8.03
CA LEU A 177 3.70 11.80 -8.70
C LEU A 177 3.11 11.40 -10.04
N GLY A 178 3.92 11.52 -11.11
CA GLY A 178 3.58 11.08 -12.46
C GLY A 178 3.92 9.60 -12.69
N LYS A 179 3.72 9.15 -13.92
CA LYS A 179 4.05 7.77 -14.32
C LYS A 179 5.56 7.47 -14.23
N GLU A 180 6.38 8.46 -14.54
CA GLU A 180 7.84 8.37 -14.46
C GLU A 180 8.30 8.24 -13.01
N ASP A 181 7.77 9.09 -12.11
CA ASP A 181 8.05 9.00 -10.67
C ASP A 181 7.68 7.63 -10.10
N MET A 182 6.49 7.12 -10.47
CA MET A 182 6.05 5.79 -10.04
C MET A 182 6.94 4.67 -10.61
N SER A 183 7.48 4.84 -11.81
CA SER A 183 8.45 3.90 -12.38
C SER A 183 9.81 3.98 -11.68
N GLU A 184 10.30 5.18 -11.38
CA GLU A 184 11.53 5.41 -10.60
C GLU A 184 11.39 4.81 -9.20
N MET A 185 10.25 4.98 -8.54
CA MET A 185 9.95 4.38 -7.24
C MET A 185 10.11 2.86 -7.22
N GLN A 186 9.70 2.16 -8.29
CA GLN A 186 9.91 0.71 -8.43
C GLN A 186 11.41 0.36 -8.49
N THR A 187 12.22 1.19 -9.16
CA THR A 187 13.67 0.99 -9.26
C THR A 187 14.34 1.21 -7.90
N LEU A 188 14.03 2.32 -7.24
CA LEU A 188 14.58 2.65 -5.92
C LEU A 188 14.19 1.62 -4.86
N LEU A 189 12.96 1.07 -4.93
CA LEU A 189 12.56 -0.03 -4.07
C LEU A 189 13.46 -1.26 -4.27
N ALA A 190 13.66 -1.67 -5.52
CA ALA A 190 14.50 -2.83 -5.84
C ALA A 190 15.96 -2.64 -5.36
N GLU A 191 16.50 -1.45 -5.52
CA GLU A 191 17.82 -1.08 -5.02
C GLU A 191 17.90 -1.13 -3.48
N CYS A 192 16.89 -0.56 -2.79
CA CYS A 192 16.85 -0.57 -1.32
C CYS A 192 16.73 -1.97 -0.74
N LEU A 193 15.97 -2.86 -1.40
CA LEU A 193 15.76 -4.24 -0.96
C LEU A 193 16.83 -5.21 -1.50
N GLU A 194 17.74 -4.75 -2.37
CA GLU A 194 18.74 -5.59 -3.05
C GLU A 194 18.11 -6.75 -3.84
N MET A 195 16.89 -6.52 -4.36
CA MET A 195 16.11 -7.47 -5.12
C MET A 195 16.05 -7.09 -6.61
N GLN A 196 15.66 -8.03 -7.46
CA GLN A 196 15.39 -7.69 -8.85
C GLN A 196 14.12 -6.86 -8.98
N ARG A 197 14.16 -5.82 -9.82
CA ARG A 197 12.98 -5.04 -10.15
C ARG A 197 11.96 -5.90 -10.91
N GLY A 198 10.69 -5.77 -10.55
CA GLY A 198 9.58 -6.33 -11.32
C GLY A 198 9.53 -5.76 -12.75
N THR A 199 9.03 -6.54 -13.69
CA THR A 199 8.92 -6.14 -15.09
C THR A 199 7.92 -4.98 -15.21
N SER A 200 8.28 -3.97 -16.00
CA SER A 200 7.46 -2.78 -16.20
C SER A 200 6.07 -3.13 -16.76
N LYS A 201 5.05 -2.41 -16.33
CA LYS A 201 3.68 -2.54 -16.89
C LYS A 201 3.64 -2.23 -18.38
N THR A 202 4.50 -1.31 -18.84
CA THR A 202 4.63 -0.96 -20.28
C THR A 202 5.19 -2.11 -21.11
N GLU A 203 6.00 -2.99 -20.51
CA GLU A 203 6.56 -4.17 -21.19
C GLU A 203 5.60 -5.36 -21.13
N THR A 204 4.93 -5.54 -19.98
CA THR A 204 4.05 -6.70 -19.79
C THR A 204 2.68 -6.50 -20.42
N CYS A 205 2.23 -5.26 -20.62
CA CYS A 205 0.87 -4.89 -21.02
C CYS A 205 -0.22 -5.51 -20.11
N LYS A 206 0.15 -6.04 -18.94
CA LYS A 206 -0.78 -6.66 -18.00
C LYS A 206 -1.38 -5.62 -17.07
N GLU A 207 -2.69 -5.68 -16.87
CA GLU A 207 -3.34 -4.92 -15.82
C GLU A 207 -3.13 -5.59 -14.45
N HIS A 208 -3.13 -4.76 -13.40
CA HIS A 208 -3.12 -5.27 -12.05
C HIS A 208 -4.46 -5.95 -11.78
N LEU A 209 -4.41 -7.22 -11.43
CA LEU A 209 -5.58 -7.97 -11.01
C LEU A 209 -5.79 -7.80 -9.50
N GLU A 210 -7.02 -7.60 -9.09
CA GLU A 210 -7.38 -7.73 -7.69
C GLU A 210 -7.14 -9.18 -7.23
N ARG A 211 -7.00 -9.38 -5.92
CA ARG A 211 -6.59 -10.68 -5.37
C ARG A 211 -7.45 -11.86 -5.86
N GLU A 212 -8.77 -11.69 -5.90
CA GLU A 212 -9.69 -12.75 -6.33
C GLU A 212 -9.50 -13.07 -7.82
N ASP A 213 -9.40 -12.04 -8.66
CA ASP A 213 -9.14 -12.20 -10.10
C ASP A 213 -7.76 -12.83 -10.37
N PHE A 214 -6.75 -12.49 -9.56
CA PHE A 214 -5.42 -13.09 -9.66
C PHE A 214 -5.43 -14.58 -9.31
N ILE A 215 -6.16 -14.96 -8.25
CA ILE A 215 -6.33 -16.38 -7.87
C ILE A 215 -7.05 -17.15 -8.99
N ILE A 216 -8.14 -16.59 -9.53
CA ILE A 216 -8.90 -17.20 -10.63
C ILE A 216 -8.02 -17.32 -11.88
N ALA A 217 -7.24 -16.29 -12.21
CA ALA A 217 -6.34 -16.32 -13.36
C ALA A 217 -5.24 -17.38 -13.22
N LYS A 218 -4.69 -17.55 -12.00
CA LYS A 218 -3.74 -18.64 -11.71
C LYS A 218 -4.37 -20.02 -11.83
N GLN A 219 -5.56 -20.22 -11.28
CA GLN A 219 -6.28 -21.50 -11.36
C GLN A 219 -6.63 -21.91 -12.80
N LYS A 220 -6.75 -20.95 -13.71
CA LYS A 220 -7.00 -21.22 -15.13
C LYS A 220 -5.72 -21.57 -15.93
N GLN A 221 -4.54 -21.32 -15.35
CA GLN A 221 -3.24 -21.63 -15.97
C GLN A 221 -2.64 -22.96 -15.51
N GLU A 222 -3.17 -23.55 -14.44
CA GLU A 222 -2.90 -24.90 -13.94
C GLU A 222 -3.90 -25.92 -14.53
#